data_f5b63d3c3b16c0792dbaf90ff73b8b83
#
_entry.id   f5b63d3c3b16c0792dbaf90ff73b8b83
#
_cell.length_a   1.000
_cell.length_b   1.000
_cell.length_c   1.000
_cell.angle_alpha   90.00
_cell.angle_beta   90.00
_cell.angle_gamma   90.00
#
_symmetry.space_group_name_H-M   'P 1'
#
loop_
_entity.id
_entity.type
_entity.pdbx_description
1 polymer ?
#
loop_
_entity_poly.entity_id
_entity_poly.type
_entity_poly.pdbx_seq_one_letter_code
_entity_poly.pdbx_strand_id
1 'polypeptide(L)'
;MFIVKHKKIFIGISITLVVLSLFSMFIFGFNIGIDFKGGALAEVVYKDSRPAQETLDKSLAGLDLGTILLQPTGELGYIVKSRDLNDTEHALLLKTLSNNGGDALTEMSFNSIGPTVGKELTRKAILSVILISLVIICFIAFAFRKVSKPVSSWKYGITAIVALLHDVIIPVGIFVILSHYYGVELDTLFVVAVLTILGLSVSDTIVIFDRIRENLRNQTANSKVIFSEVVGYSLDQSFVRSLCTSLTVILVLLALFFFGPVTTKYFALMLTSGMFFGTYSSIFLASPLLVLAEEWQSKK
;
A
#
# COMPACT_ATOMS: atom_id res chain seq x y z
N MET A 1 -10.89 21.76 -17.53
CA MET A 1 -10.29 23.03 -17.02
C MET A 1 -10.55 23.35 -15.54
N PHE A 2 -11.57 22.79 -14.91
CA PHE A 2 -11.85 23.02 -13.47
C PHE A 2 -10.65 22.67 -12.58
N ILE A 3 -10.01 21.53 -12.82
CA ILE A 3 -8.87 21.01 -12.04
C ILE A 3 -7.68 21.98 -12.09
N VAL A 4 -7.29 22.42 -13.29
CA VAL A 4 -6.15 23.33 -13.47
C VAL A 4 -6.44 24.71 -12.86
N LYS A 5 -7.69 25.19 -12.92
CA LYS A 5 -8.11 26.46 -12.31
C LYS A 5 -8.01 26.44 -10.79
N HIS A 6 -8.33 25.30 -10.17
CA HIS A 6 -8.32 25.14 -8.71
C HIS A 6 -7.09 24.36 -8.20
N LYS A 7 -6.00 24.34 -8.96
CA LYS A 7 -4.78 23.56 -8.66
C LYS A 7 -4.23 23.74 -7.25
N LYS A 8 -4.29 24.95 -6.70
CA LYS A 8 -3.81 25.23 -5.33
C LYS A 8 -4.61 24.49 -4.25
N ILE A 9 -5.93 24.32 -4.46
CA ILE A 9 -6.81 23.61 -3.53
C ILE A 9 -6.45 22.12 -3.52
N PHE A 10 -6.35 21.50 -4.70
CA PHE A 10 -6.03 20.07 -4.81
C PHE A 10 -4.64 19.73 -4.28
N ILE A 11 -3.65 20.58 -4.58
CA ILE A 11 -2.30 20.42 -4.02
C ILE A 11 -2.32 20.60 -2.50
N GLY A 12 -3.09 21.58 -1.98
CA GLY A 12 -3.25 21.76 -0.54
C GLY A 12 -3.86 20.54 0.16
N ILE A 13 -4.90 19.94 -0.43
CA ILE A 13 -5.50 18.70 0.07
C ILE A 13 -4.46 17.57 0.10
N SER A 14 -3.72 17.38 -1.00
CA SER A 14 -2.66 16.36 -1.10
C SER A 14 -1.57 16.54 -0.04
N ILE A 15 -1.09 17.76 0.16
CA ILE A 15 -0.11 18.06 1.20
C ILE A 15 -0.67 17.75 2.59
N THR A 16 -1.91 18.15 2.87
CA THR A 16 -2.57 17.86 4.16
C THR A 16 -2.66 16.36 4.41
N LEU A 17 -3.09 15.58 3.42
CA LEU A 17 -3.17 14.11 3.54
C LEU A 17 -1.80 13.47 3.79
N VAL A 18 -0.75 13.91 3.08
CA VAL A 18 0.62 13.43 3.31
C VAL A 18 1.09 13.77 4.71
N VAL A 19 0.87 15.00 5.19
CA VAL A 19 1.25 15.43 6.54
C VAL A 19 0.51 14.60 7.60
N LEU A 20 -0.80 14.38 7.45
CA LEU A 20 -1.58 13.55 8.36
C LEU A 20 -1.09 12.10 8.38
N SER A 21 -0.73 11.56 7.21
CA SER A 21 -0.19 10.19 7.09
C SER A 21 1.18 10.06 7.76
N LEU A 22 2.09 11.01 7.55
CA LEU A 22 3.38 11.03 8.22
C LEU A 22 3.22 11.18 9.74
N PHE A 23 2.28 12.02 10.17
CA PHE A 23 1.97 12.20 11.59
C PHE A 23 1.41 10.92 12.22
N SER A 24 0.53 10.19 11.52
CA SER A 24 0.04 8.90 12.00
C SER A 24 1.15 7.87 12.14
N MET A 25 2.09 7.81 11.16
CA MET A 25 3.25 6.91 11.24
C MET A 25 4.16 7.25 12.42
N PHE A 26 4.32 8.53 12.72
CA PHE A 26 5.16 8.98 13.85
C PHE A 26 4.53 8.68 15.21
N ILE A 27 3.20 8.86 15.36
CA ILE A 27 2.51 8.65 16.65
C ILE A 27 2.29 7.18 16.94
N PHE A 28 1.76 6.42 15.97
CA PHE A 28 1.34 5.05 16.20
C PHE A 28 2.46 4.03 15.96
N GLY A 29 3.49 4.41 15.19
CA GLY A 29 4.59 3.50 14.84
C GLY A 29 4.13 2.34 13.95
N PHE A 30 5.06 1.40 13.73
CA PHE A 30 4.82 0.25 12.88
C PHE A 30 4.73 -1.03 13.73
N ASN A 31 3.61 -1.74 13.64
CA ASN A 31 3.47 -3.06 14.22
C ASN A 31 4.02 -4.12 13.26
N ILE A 32 5.27 -4.51 13.47
CA ILE A 32 5.99 -5.42 12.58
C ILE A 32 5.57 -6.87 12.88
N GLY A 33 5.15 -7.61 11.86
CA GLY A 33 4.71 -8.99 11.94
C GLY A 33 5.83 -10.01 12.10
N ILE A 34 5.43 -11.25 12.29
CA ILE A 34 6.35 -12.40 12.47
C ILE A 34 7.25 -12.62 11.26
N ASP A 35 6.82 -12.25 10.05
CA ASP A 35 7.61 -12.37 8.83
C ASP A 35 8.95 -11.63 8.92
N PHE A 36 9.00 -10.55 9.70
CA PHE A 36 10.18 -9.71 9.83
C PHE A 36 10.86 -9.81 11.19
N LYS A 37 10.10 -10.02 12.27
CA LYS A 37 10.66 -10.22 13.62
C LYS A 37 11.11 -11.66 13.88
N GLY A 38 10.55 -12.62 13.16
CA GLY A 38 10.52 -14.02 13.52
C GLY A 38 9.39 -14.30 14.52
N GLY A 39 8.97 -15.54 14.58
CA GLY A 39 7.89 -16.03 15.44
C GLY A 39 7.02 -17.05 14.74
N ALA A 40 6.00 -17.56 15.42
CA ALA A 40 5.00 -18.46 14.89
C ALA A 40 3.60 -17.85 15.01
N LEU A 41 2.78 -18.11 13.99
CA LEU A 41 1.37 -17.77 13.93
C LEU A 41 0.58 -19.02 13.56
N ALA A 42 -0.34 -19.42 14.44
CA ALA A 42 -1.29 -20.49 14.18
C ALA A 42 -2.71 -19.91 14.21
N GLU A 43 -3.49 -20.16 13.17
CA GLU A 43 -4.92 -19.84 13.14
C GLU A 43 -5.71 -21.12 13.36
N VAL A 44 -6.52 -21.14 14.41
CA VAL A 44 -7.33 -22.30 14.79
C VAL A 44 -8.80 -21.90 14.90
N VAL A 45 -9.69 -22.81 14.51
CA VAL A 45 -11.14 -22.62 14.60
C VAL A 45 -11.73 -23.83 15.34
N TYR A 46 -12.51 -23.57 16.39
CA TYR A 46 -13.23 -24.59 17.14
C TYR A 46 -14.55 -24.94 16.45
N LYS A 47 -14.97 -26.21 16.58
CA LYS A 47 -16.20 -26.69 15.92
C LYS A 47 -17.48 -26.26 16.63
N ASP A 48 -17.49 -26.35 17.96
CA ASP A 48 -18.72 -26.16 18.72
C ASP A 48 -18.76 -24.81 19.45
N SER A 49 -17.76 -24.53 20.25
CA SER A 49 -17.65 -23.28 21.01
C SER A 49 -16.21 -22.87 21.21
N ARG A 50 -15.95 -21.58 21.16
CA ARG A 50 -14.64 -21.02 21.47
C ARG A 50 -14.40 -21.03 22.97
N PRO A 51 -13.35 -21.71 23.51
CA PRO A 51 -13.01 -21.64 24.90
C PRO A 51 -12.70 -20.21 25.36
N ALA A 52 -12.93 -19.92 26.63
CA ALA A 52 -12.60 -18.61 27.19
C ALA A 52 -11.08 -18.37 27.13
N GLN A 53 -10.69 -17.17 26.71
CA GLN A 53 -9.28 -16.80 26.56
C GLN A 53 -8.47 -17.03 27.83
N GLU A 54 -9.03 -16.67 28.99
CA GLU A 54 -8.36 -16.86 30.30
C GLU A 54 -8.04 -18.33 30.63
N THR A 55 -8.86 -19.27 30.15
CA THR A 55 -8.63 -20.70 30.33
C THR A 55 -7.47 -21.18 29.46
N LEU A 56 -7.42 -20.72 28.20
CA LEU A 56 -6.33 -21.04 27.30
C LEU A 56 -5.03 -20.38 27.73
N ASP A 57 -5.05 -19.12 28.16
CA ASP A 57 -3.88 -18.40 28.64
C ASP A 57 -3.23 -19.17 29.83
N LYS A 58 -4.05 -19.66 30.76
CA LYS A 58 -3.55 -20.50 31.89
C LYS A 58 -2.94 -21.82 31.43
N SER A 59 -3.57 -22.49 30.47
CA SER A 59 -3.08 -23.76 29.95
C SER A 59 -1.78 -23.60 29.15
N LEU A 60 -1.66 -22.51 28.42
CA LEU A 60 -0.49 -22.19 27.60
C LEU A 60 0.67 -21.61 28.40
N ALA A 61 0.41 -20.94 29.53
CA ALA A 61 1.45 -20.38 30.41
C ALA A 61 2.42 -21.42 30.99
N GLY A 62 2.01 -22.69 31.03
CA GLY A 62 2.86 -23.81 31.44
C GLY A 62 3.82 -24.32 30.36
N LEU A 63 3.71 -23.84 29.13
CA LEU A 63 4.54 -24.23 28.00
C LEU A 63 5.72 -23.25 27.86
N ASP A 64 6.92 -23.79 27.66
CA ASP A 64 8.12 -22.95 27.41
C ASP A 64 8.18 -22.50 25.95
N LEU A 65 7.10 -21.83 25.49
CA LEU A 65 6.94 -21.33 24.12
C LEU A 65 7.11 -19.81 24.03
N GLY A 66 7.68 -19.19 25.04
CA GLY A 66 7.81 -17.72 25.13
C GLY A 66 6.49 -17.04 25.46
N THR A 67 6.40 -15.76 25.12
CA THR A 67 5.15 -15.00 25.27
C THR A 67 4.16 -15.43 24.21
N ILE A 68 3.05 -16.04 24.63
CA ILE A 68 1.96 -16.43 23.73
C ILE A 68 0.90 -15.34 23.78
N LEU A 69 0.48 -14.87 22.60
CA LEU A 69 -0.60 -13.91 22.44
C LEU A 69 -1.78 -14.58 21.74
N LEU A 70 -2.92 -14.64 22.42
CA LEU A 70 -4.18 -15.10 21.85
C LEU A 70 -5.00 -13.91 21.37
N GLN A 71 -5.34 -13.90 20.09
CA GLN A 71 -6.20 -12.89 19.48
C GLN A 71 -7.46 -13.56 18.92
N PRO A 72 -8.66 -13.23 19.42
CA PRO A 72 -9.91 -13.77 18.89
C PRO A 72 -10.09 -13.39 17.41
N THR A 73 -10.52 -14.37 16.60
CA THR A 73 -10.86 -14.16 15.18
C THR A 73 -12.20 -14.83 14.86
N GLY A 74 -13.09 -14.11 14.19
CA GLY A 74 -14.45 -14.57 13.96
C GLY A 74 -15.19 -14.94 15.26
N GLU A 75 -16.19 -15.83 15.15
CA GLU A 75 -16.98 -16.26 16.32
C GLU A 75 -16.30 -17.41 17.08
N LEU A 76 -15.62 -18.30 16.36
CA LEU A 76 -15.11 -19.57 16.89
C LEU A 76 -13.59 -19.72 16.83
N GLY A 77 -12.83 -18.70 16.35
CA GLY A 77 -11.42 -18.83 16.10
C GLY A 77 -10.51 -18.09 17.07
N TYR A 78 -9.24 -18.50 17.07
CA TYR A 78 -8.11 -17.78 17.66
C TYR A 78 -6.94 -17.72 16.69
N ILE A 79 -6.28 -16.57 16.64
CA ILE A 79 -4.93 -16.42 16.11
C ILE A 79 -3.98 -16.49 17.31
N VAL A 80 -3.09 -17.46 17.30
CA VAL A 80 -2.10 -17.72 18.36
C VAL A 80 -0.74 -17.29 17.84
N LYS A 81 -0.08 -16.36 18.54
CA LYS A 81 1.26 -15.89 18.21
C LYS A 81 2.23 -16.27 19.32
N SER A 82 3.42 -16.75 18.94
CA SER A 82 4.48 -17.14 19.86
C SER A 82 5.85 -16.88 19.24
N ARG A 83 6.93 -17.26 19.93
CA ARG A 83 8.23 -17.40 19.28
C ARG A 83 8.16 -18.44 18.16
N ASP A 84 9.20 -18.56 17.36
CA ASP A 84 9.32 -19.62 16.35
C ASP A 84 9.23 -21.01 17.02
N LEU A 85 8.44 -21.88 16.42
CA LEU A 85 8.16 -23.23 16.90
C LEU A 85 8.72 -24.27 15.95
N ASN A 86 9.29 -25.33 16.53
CA ASN A 86 9.57 -26.55 15.80
C ASN A 86 8.35 -27.48 15.75
N ASP A 87 8.42 -28.58 14.99
CA ASP A 87 7.29 -29.48 14.78
C ASP A 87 6.75 -30.10 16.06
N THR A 88 7.64 -30.39 17.05
CA THR A 88 7.24 -30.97 18.35
C THR A 88 6.55 -29.95 19.23
N GLU A 89 7.01 -28.73 19.26
CA GLU A 89 6.40 -27.59 19.96
C GLU A 89 5.07 -27.21 19.36
N HIS A 90 4.96 -27.20 18.02
CA HIS A 90 3.71 -26.99 17.32
C HIS A 90 2.67 -28.06 17.68
N ALA A 91 3.03 -29.35 17.64
CA ALA A 91 2.14 -30.40 18.06
C ALA A 91 1.69 -30.28 19.55
N LEU A 92 2.59 -29.84 20.43
CA LEU A 92 2.27 -29.57 21.84
C LEU A 92 1.31 -28.38 21.98
N LEU A 93 1.50 -27.31 21.20
CA LEU A 93 0.60 -26.14 21.13
C LEU A 93 -0.82 -26.58 20.73
N LEU A 94 -0.96 -27.32 19.64
CA LEU A 94 -2.27 -27.79 19.15
C LEU A 94 -2.96 -28.75 20.18
N LYS A 95 -2.18 -29.62 20.78
CA LYS A 95 -2.69 -30.51 21.84
C LYS A 95 -3.22 -29.73 23.02
N THR A 96 -2.54 -28.68 23.44
CA THR A 96 -2.97 -27.85 24.57
C THR A 96 -4.20 -27.00 24.19
N LEU A 97 -4.23 -26.42 23.00
CA LEU A 97 -5.38 -25.68 22.49
C LEU A 97 -6.64 -26.55 22.35
N SER A 98 -6.47 -27.84 22.01
CA SER A 98 -7.58 -28.82 21.97
C SER A 98 -7.94 -29.40 23.32
N ASN A 99 -7.45 -28.85 24.44
CA ASN A 99 -7.66 -29.39 25.79
C ASN A 99 -7.36 -30.89 25.84
N ASN A 100 -6.18 -31.29 25.31
CA ASN A 100 -5.75 -32.69 25.16
C ASN A 100 -6.70 -33.54 24.28
N GLY A 101 -7.38 -32.92 23.29
CA GLY A 101 -8.30 -33.62 22.39
C GLY A 101 -9.77 -33.60 22.86
N GLY A 102 -10.08 -32.89 23.96
CA GLY A 102 -11.45 -32.70 24.44
C GLY A 102 -12.26 -31.74 23.57
N ASP A 103 -11.59 -30.72 23.04
CA ASP A 103 -12.21 -29.71 22.18
C ASP A 103 -11.81 -29.94 20.72
N ALA A 104 -12.79 -30.17 19.85
CA ALA A 104 -12.51 -30.35 18.42
C ALA A 104 -12.15 -29.01 17.78
N LEU A 105 -10.90 -28.88 17.35
CA LEU A 105 -10.40 -27.73 16.62
C LEU A 105 -9.88 -28.12 15.24
N THR A 106 -9.91 -27.18 14.30
CA THR A 106 -9.29 -27.29 12.98
C THR A 106 -8.26 -26.18 12.85
N GLU A 107 -7.02 -26.55 12.51
CA GLU A 107 -5.99 -25.59 12.16
C GLU A 107 -6.24 -25.09 10.73
N MET A 108 -6.42 -23.79 10.56
CA MET A 108 -6.66 -23.16 9.27
C MET A 108 -5.34 -22.78 8.60
N SER A 109 -4.37 -22.32 9.37
CA SER A 109 -3.03 -21.99 8.88
C SER A 109 -2.00 -22.06 10.03
N PHE A 110 -0.78 -22.45 9.67
CA PHE A 110 0.39 -22.37 10.54
C PHE A 110 1.58 -21.82 9.77
N ASN A 111 2.25 -20.87 10.36
CA ASN A 111 3.46 -20.28 9.80
C ASN A 111 4.48 -20.05 10.94
N SER A 112 5.69 -20.55 10.76
CA SER A 112 6.77 -20.38 11.75
C SER A 112 8.03 -19.89 11.05
N ILE A 113 8.55 -18.77 11.48
CA ILE A 113 9.68 -18.08 10.85
C ILE A 113 10.76 -17.85 11.90
N GLY A 114 11.89 -18.51 11.72
CA GLY A 114 13.03 -18.28 12.59
C GLY A 114 13.59 -16.85 12.46
N PRO A 115 14.21 -16.32 13.54
CA PRO A 115 14.70 -14.93 13.58
C PRO A 115 15.71 -14.57 12.48
N THR A 116 16.51 -15.55 12.05
CA THR A 116 17.49 -15.37 10.94
C THR A 116 16.77 -15.11 9.62
N VAL A 117 15.73 -15.89 9.33
CA VAL A 117 14.90 -15.73 8.12
C VAL A 117 14.15 -14.41 8.15
N GLY A 118 13.57 -14.03 9.30
CA GLY A 118 12.88 -12.75 9.46
C GLY A 118 13.79 -11.55 9.17
N LYS A 119 15.04 -11.56 9.68
CA LYS A 119 16.03 -10.51 9.38
C LYS A 119 16.39 -10.46 7.88
N GLU A 120 16.51 -11.62 7.25
CA GLU A 120 16.79 -11.69 5.81
C GLU A 120 15.62 -11.15 4.98
N LEU A 121 14.38 -11.51 5.33
CA LEU A 121 13.17 -10.99 4.68
C LEU A 121 13.06 -9.48 4.84
N THR A 122 13.32 -8.94 6.03
CA THR A 122 13.37 -7.48 6.26
C THR A 122 14.37 -6.79 5.35
N ARG A 123 15.60 -7.31 5.27
CA ARG A 123 16.64 -6.75 4.39
C ARG A 123 16.21 -6.80 2.92
N LYS A 124 15.67 -7.92 2.47
CA LYS A 124 15.19 -8.09 1.08
C LYS A 124 14.02 -7.16 0.79
N ALA A 125 13.08 -6.99 1.71
CA ALA A 125 11.94 -6.09 1.59
C ALA A 125 12.40 -4.63 1.37
N ILE A 126 13.27 -4.12 2.25
CA ILE A 126 13.82 -2.77 2.14
C ILE A 126 14.59 -2.59 0.81
N LEU A 127 15.45 -3.55 0.47
CA LEU A 127 16.21 -3.50 -0.77
C LEU A 127 15.30 -3.49 -2.00
N SER A 128 14.23 -4.29 -2.01
CA SER A 128 13.26 -4.34 -3.12
C SER A 128 12.54 -3.00 -3.31
N VAL A 129 12.09 -2.36 -2.23
CA VAL A 129 11.43 -1.06 -2.29
C VAL A 129 12.39 0.00 -2.85
N ILE A 130 13.63 0.04 -2.37
CA ILE A 130 14.65 1.00 -2.85
C ILE A 130 14.97 0.74 -4.32
N LEU A 131 15.24 -0.52 -4.71
CA LEU A 131 15.63 -0.88 -6.06
C LEU A 131 14.50 -0.58 -7.06
N ILE A 132 13.26 -0.96 -6.76
CA ILE A 132 12.11 -0.70 -7.63
C ILE A 132 11.86 0.80 -7.75
N SER A 133 11.93 1.56 -6.65
CA SER A 133 11.82 3.02 -6.71
C SER A 133 12.87 3.64 -7.61
N LEU A 134 14.13 3.20 -7.51
CA LEU A 134 15.22 3.68 -8.36
C LEU A 134 14.98 3.34 -9.84
N VAL A 135 14.57 2.09 -10.13
CA VAL A 135 14.27 1.65 -11.51
C VAL A 135 13.13 2.46 -12.11
N ILE A 136 12.08 2.73 -11.33
CA ILE A 136 10.94 3.56 -11.76
C ILE A 136 11.40 4.99 -12.05
N ILE A 137 12.22 5.59 -11.19
CA ILE A 137 12.77 6.94 -11.39
C ILE A 137 13.60 6.99 -12.69
N CYS A 138 14.49 6.02 -12.89
CA CYS A 138 15.28 5.92 -14.12
C CYS A 138 14.40 5.73 -15.36
N PHE A 139 13.36 4.89 -15.25
CA PHE A 139 12.42 4.66 -16.34
C PHE A 139 11.65 5.94 -16.73
N ILE A 140 11.13 6.70 -15.75
CA ILE A 140 10.44 7.96 -15.99
C ILE A 140 11.40 8.97 -16.63
N ALA A 141 12.61 9.12 -16.13
CA ALA A 141 13.62 10.01 -16.68
C ALA A 141 13.95 9.65 -18.14
N PHE A 142 14.04 8.34 -18.43
CA PHE A 142 14.26 7.85 -19.81
C PHE A 142 13.04 8.08 -20.72
N ALA A 143 11.83 7.78 -20.25
CA ALA A 143 10.58 7.92 -21.03
C ALA A 143 10.33 9.37 -21.47
N PHE A 144 10.61 10.32 -20.56
CA PHE A 144 10.36 11.75 -20.84
C PHE A 144 11.60 12.54 -21.30
N ARG A 145 12.73 11.90 -21.60
CA ARG A 145 13.99 12.56 -21.98
C ARG A 145 13.92 13.45 -23.23
N LYS A 146 12.98 13.21 -24.13
CA LYS A 146 12.82 13.97 -25.39
C LYS A 146 11.81 15.10 -25.31
N VAL A 147 11.20 15.34 -24.15
CA VAL A 147 10.24 16.45 -23.96
C VAL A 147 11.03 17.67 -23.51
N SER A 148 11.15 18.70 -24.36
CA SER A 148 12.00 19.85 -24.06
C SER A 148 11.31 21.21 -24.05
N LYS A 149 10.07 21.32 -24.56
CA LYS A 149 9.32 22.58 -24.63
C LYS A 149 7.82 22.33 -24.45
N PRO A 150 7.06 23.20 -23.74
CA PRO A 150 7.50 24.37 -22.96
C PRO A 150 8.12 24.01 -21.61
N VAL A 151 7.94 22.75 -21.13
CA VAL A 151 8.43 22.25 -19.84
C VAL A 151 9.57 21.27 -20.07
N SER A 152 10.68 21.47 -19.37
CA SER A 152 11.84 20.58 -19.49
C SER A 152 11.56 19.16 -18.94
N SER A 153 12.15 18.14 -19.58
CA SER A 153 11.94 16.70 -19.27
C SER A 153 12.11 16.34 -17.81
N TRP A 154 13.07 16.94 -17.11
CA TRP A 154 13.34 16.63 -15.69
C TRP A 154 12.20 17.04 -14.75
N LYS A 155 11.38 18.04 -15.14
CA LYS A 155 10.22 18.48 -14.36
C LYS A 155 9.10 17.44 -14.40
N TYR A 156 8.88 16.77 -15.53
CA TYR A 156 7.98 15.61 -15.61
C TYR A 156 8.43 14.52 -14.65
N GLY A 157 9.74 14.24 -14.62
CA GLY A 157 10.31 13.25 -13.71
C GLY A 157 10.09 13.61 -12.24
N ILE A 158 10.44 14.83 -11.82
CA ILE A 158 10.25 15.29 -10.43
C ILE A 158 8.78 15.26 -10.04
N THR A 159 7.89 15.76 -10.90
CA THR A 159 6.46 15.78 -10.62
C THR A 159 5.91 14.36 -10.44
N ALA A 160 6.34 13.42 -11.28
CA ALA A 160 5.96 12.02 -11.14
C ALA A 160 6.50 11.38 -9.86
N ILE A 161 7.73 11.72 -9.43
CA ILE A 161 8.30 11.24 -8.16
C ILE A 161 7.50 11.78 -6.97
N VAL A 162 7.13 13.06 -6.99
CA VAL A 162 6.31 13.66 -5.93
C VAL A 162 4.95 12.97 -5.84
N ALA A 163 4.30 12.70 -6.98
CA ALA A 163 3.06 11.95 -7.02
C ALA A 163 3.24 10.53 -6.49
N LEU A 164 4.31 9.83 -6.88
CA LEU A 164 4.62 8.48 -6.43
C LEU A 164 4.81 8.40 -4.90
N LEU A 165 5.53 9.35 -4.31
CA LEU A 165 5.70 9.43 -2.87
C LEU A 165 4.37 9.66 -2.15
N HIS A 166 3.53 10.55 -2.67
CA HIS A 166 2.17 10.77 -2.17
C HIS A 166 1.36 9.48 -2.16
N ASP A 167 1.41 8.70 -3.26
CA ASP A 167 0.61 7.50 -3.48
C ASP A 167 1.04 6.30 -2.62
N VAL A 168 2.25 6.34 -2.09
CA VAL A 168 2.73 5.34 -1.11
C VAL A 168 2.51 5.82 0.32
N ILE A 169 2.83 7.07 0.62
CA ILE A 169 2.78 7.60 1.99
C ILE A 169 1.35 7.56 2.55
N ILE A 170 0.35 7.90 1.73
CA ILE A 170 -1.03 7.96 2.23
C ILE A 170 -1.58 6.57 2.55
N PRO A 171 -1.54 5.56 1.67
CA PRO A 171 -1.97 4.21 2.01
C PRO A 171 -1.22 3.60 3.18
N VAL A 172 0.10 3.84 3.29
CA VAL A 172 0.90 3.38 4.43
C VAL A 172 0.44 4.06 5.72
N GLY A 173 0.15 5.36 5.69
CA GLY A 173 -0.42 6.08 6.84
C GLY A 173 -1.77 5.53 7.29
N ILE A 174 -2.66 5.24 6.33
CA ILE A 174 -3.95 4.58 6.60
C ILE A 174 -3.73 3.19 7.21
N PHE A 175 -2.80 2.41 6.65
CA PHE A 175 -2.47 1.09 7.16
C PHE A 175 -1.97 1.14 8.60
N VAL A 176 -1.13 2.12 8.96
CA VAL A 176 -0.62 2.30 10.32
C VAL A 176 -1.76 2.63 11.31
N ILE A 177 -2.74 3.43 10.90
CA ILE A 177 -3.94 3.69 11.71
C ILE A 177 -4.71 2.38 11.94
N LEU A 178 -4.95 1.60 10.88
CA LEU A 178 -5.62 0.30 10.99
C LEU A 178 -4.84 -0.68 11.85
N SER A 179 -3.51 -0.68 11.72
CA SER A 179 -2.59 -1.47 12.54
C SER A 179 -2.77 -1.19 14.04
N HIS A 180 -2.88 0.09 14.40
CA HIS A 180 -3.05 0.49 15.80
C HIS A 180 -4.41 0.07 16.37
N TYR A 181 -5.52 0.26 15.63
CA TYR A 181 -6.87 -0.01 16.14
C TYR A 181 -7.30 -1.47 16.00
N TYR A 182 -6.84 -2.19 15.00
CA TYR A 182 -7.25 -3.56 14.69
C TYR A 182 -6.15 -4.61 14.91
N GLY A 183 -4.96 -4.19 15.37
CA GLY A 183 -3.85 -5.09 15.61
C GLY A 183 -3.26 -5.72 14.35
N VAL A 184 -3.47 -5.09 13.18
CA VAL A 184 -2.92 -5.56 11.91
C VAL A 184 -1.41 -5.42 11.92
N GLU A 185 -0.72 -6.44 11.45
CA GLU A 185 0.75 -6.43 11.39
C GLU A 185 1.27 -6.18 9.98
N LEU A 186 2.44 -5.53 9.91
CA LEU A 186 3.19 -5.45 8.67
C LEU A 186 3.80 -6.82 8.39
N ASP A 187 3.33 -7.45 7.36
CA ASP A 187 3.77 -8.75 6.85
C ASP A 187 4.40 -8.62 5.45
N THR A 188 4.74 -9.74 4.86
CA THR A 188 5.25 -9.79 3.48
C THR A 188 4.21 -9.27 2.47
N LEU A 189 2.91 -9.49 2.69
CA LEU A 189 1.85 -8.99 1.82
C LEU A 189 1.78 -7.46 1.82
N PHE A 190 2.04 -6.82 2.97
CA PHE A 190 2.15 -5.37 3.03
C PHE A 190 3.25 -4.84 2.07
N VAL A 191 4.43 -5.46 2.06
CA VAL A 191 5.52 -5.07 1.16
C VAL A 191 5.12 -5.27 -0.30
N VAL A 192 4.49 -6.40 -0.63
CA VAL A 192 3.96 -6.67 -1.97
C VAL A 192 2.94 -5.62 -2.38
N ALA A 193 2.06 -5.18 -1.44
CA ALA A 193 1.11 -4.10 -1.71
C ALA A 193 1.82 -2.78 -2.03
N VAL A 194 2.83 -2.38 -1.25
CA VAL A 194 3.63 -1.16 -1.52
C VAL A 194 4.25 -1.20 -2.91
N LEU A 195 4.91 -2.31 -3.26
CA LEU A 195 5.55 -2.48 -4.56
C LEU A 195 4.54 -2.45 -5.72
N THR A 196 3.36 -3.03 -5.51
CA THR A 196 2.27 -3.02 -6.50
C THR A 196 1.70 -1.61 -6.69
N ILE A 197 1.48 -0.86 -5.60
CA ILE A 197 1.02 0.54 -5.64
C ILE A 197 2.01 1.39 -6.44
N LEU A 198 3.32 1.24 -6.19
CA LEU A 198 4.37 1.94 -6.94
C LEU A 198 4.23 1.71 -8.45
N GLY A 199 4.03 0.47 -8.88
CA GLY A 199 3.90 0.12 -10.29
C GLY A 199 2.62 0.65 -10.93
N LEU A 200 1.48 0.48 -10.26
CA LEU A 200 0.17 0.88 -10.77
C LEU A 200 0.02 2.41 -10.87
N SER A 201 0.45 3.14 -9.84
CA SER A 201 0.38 4.61 -9.80
C SER A 201 1.20 5.25 -10.92
N VAL A 202 2.42 4.78 -11.13
CA VAL A 202 3.28 5.28 -12.21
C VAL A 202 2.65 5.08 -13.59
N SER A 203 2.02 3.94 -13.82
CA SER A 203 1.37 3.64 -15.10
C SER A 203 0.31 4.68 -15.47
N ASP A 204 -0.54 5.08 -14.51
CA ASP A 204 -1.59 6.08 -14.74
C ASP A 204 -1.01 7.48 -14.99
N THR A 205 -0.02 7.88 -14.21
CA THR A 205 0.69 9.16 -14.39
C THR A 205 1.36 9.26 -15.77
N ILE A 206 1.98 8.17 -16.24
CA ILE A 206 2.63 8.13 -17.56
C ILE A 206 1.61 8.30 -18.68
N VAL A 207 0.44 7.67 -18.60
CA VAL A 207 -0.62 7.79 -19.59
C VAL A 207 -1.07 9.25 -19.75
N ILE A 208 -1.28 9.95 -18.63
CA ILE A 208 -1.69 11.36 -18.66
C ILE A 208 -0.56 12.25 -19.22
N PHE A 209 0.68 12.04 -18.77
CA PHE A 209 1.82 12.82 -19.23
C PHE A 209 2.15 12.59 -20.72
N ASP A 210 1.98 11.36 -21.20
CA ASP A 210 2.14 11.06 -22.62
C ASP A 210 1.07 11.76 -23.46
N ARG A 211 -0.16 11.82 -22.97
CA ARG A 211 -1.25 12.57 -23.63
C ARG A 211 -0.98 14.08 -23.67
N ILE A 212 -0.45 14.63 -22.58
CA ILE A 212 -0.02 16.04 -22.55
C ILE A 212 1.07 16.28 -23.61
N ARG A 213 2.04 15.39 -23.70
CA ARG A 213 3.13 15.46 -24.67
C ARG A 213 2.63 15.38 -26.12
N GLU A 214 1.72 14.45 -26.38
CA GLU A 214 1.11 14.29 -27.71
C GLU A 214 0.36 15.55 -28.13
N ASN A 215 -0.49 16.10 -27.26
CA ASN A 215 -1.24 17.31 -27.55
C ASN A 215 -0.32 18.53 -27.74
N LEU A 216 0.74 18.66 -26.96
CA LEU A 216 1.76 19.70 -27.14
C LEU A 216 2.43 19.59 -28.52
N ARG A 217 2.80 18.38 -28.93
CA ARG A 217 3.44 18.15 -30.25
C ARG A 217 2.52 18.50 -31.40
N ASN A 218 1.23 18.22 -31.28
CA ASN A 218 0.25 18.47 -32.34
C ASN A 218 -0.12 19.96 -32.46
N GLN A 219 0.00 20.74 -31.38
CA GLN A 219 -0.39 22.15 -31.36
C GLN A 219 0.76 23.13 -31.67
N THR A 220 2.01 22.74 -31.58
CA THR A 220 3.20 23.61 -31.69
C THR A 220 3.41 24.18 -33.10
N ALA A 221 2.62 23.76 -34.07
CA ALA A 221 2.83 24.20 -35.48
C ALA A 221 2.28 25.60 -35.79
N ASN A 222 1.30 26.18 -35.07
CA ASN A 222 0.61 27.40 -35.54
C ASN A 222 0.00 28.37 -34.52
N SER A 223 0.17 28.22 -33.16
CA SER A 223 -0.50 29.15 -32.23
C SER A 223 0.27 29.38 -30.93
N LYS A 224 0.08 30.55 -30.28
CA LYS A 224 0.48 30.82 -28.88
C LYS A 224 -0.32 29.90 -27.95
N VAL A 225 0.21 28.70 -27.70
CA VAL A 225 -0.45 27.68 -26.89
C VAL A 225 -0.22 27.98 -25.41
N ILE A 226 -1.30 28.16 -24.67
CA ILE A 226 -1.23 28.29 -23.21
C ILE A 226 -1.11 26.86 -22.62
N PHE A 227 0.03 26.56 -21.97
CA PHE A 227 0.34 25.22 -21.46
C PHE A 227 -0.76 24.66 -20.54
N SER A 228 -1.33 25.51 -19.67
CA SER A 228 -2.42 25.12 -18.77
C SER A 228 -3.69 24.66 -19.49
N GLU A 229 -3.96 25.20 -20.70
CA GLU A 229 -5.11 24.75 -21.52
C GLU A 229 -4.84 23.37 -22.12
N VAL A 230 -3.62 23.13 -22.60
CA VAL A 230 -3.22 21.81 -23.12
C VAL A 230 -3.32 20.75 -22.06
N VAL A 231 -2.83 21.03 -20.84
CA VAL A 231 -2.94 20.11 -19.70
C VAL A 231 -4.41 19.84 -19.36
N GLY A 232 -5.25 20.88 -19.31
CA GLY A 232 -6.69 20.73 -19.07
C GLY A 232 -7.38 19.84 -20.12
N TYR A 233 -7.10 20.08 -21.41
CA TYR A 233 -7.63 19.27 -22.49
C TYR A 233 -7.15 17.82 -22.47
N SER A 234 -5.87 17.61 -22.16
CA SER A 234 -5.31 16.27 -22.03
C SER A 234 -5.91 15.49 -20.86
N LEU A 235 -6.17 16.16 -19.75
CA LEU A 235 -6.88 15.57 -18.61
C LEU A 235 -8.31 15.14 -19.01
N ASP A 236 -9.07 16.00 -19.70
CA ASP A 236 -10.43 15.67 -20.14
C ASP A 236 -10.44 14.43 -21.04
N GLN A 237 -9.46 14.29 -21.94
CA GLN A 237 -9.31 13.13 -22.82
C GLN A 237 -8.93 11.84 -22.08
N SER A 238 -8.15 11.94 -21.01
CA SER A 238 -7.64 10.78 -20.27
C SER A 238 -8.52 10.40 -19.07
N PHE A 239 -9.37 11.31 -18.59
CA PHE A 239 -10.12 11.19 -17.34
C PHE A 239 -10.97 9.92 -17.26
N VAL A 240 -11.81 9.69 -18.27
CA VAL A 240 -12.71 8.52 -18.29
C VAL A 240 -11.91 7.22 -18.32
N ARG A 241 -10.83 7.18 -19.09
CA ARG A 241 -9.96 5.99 -19.16
C ARG A 241 -9.31 5.68 -17.81
N SER A 242 -8.65 6.66 -17.19
CA SER A 242 -8.02 6.49 -15.88
C SER A 242 -9.04 6.08 -14.82
N LEU A 243 -10.22 6.72 -14.80
CA LEU A 243 -11.27 6.39 -13.84
C LEU A 243 -11.81 4.96 -14.05
N CYS A 244 -12.11 4.56 -15.29
CA CYS A 244 -12.61 3.21 -15.56
C CYS A 244 -11.58 2.13 -15.23
N THR A 245 -10.31 2.35 -15.58
CA THR A 245 -9.23 1.40 -15.27
C THR A 245 -9.08 1.22 -13.76
N SER A 246 -9.05 2.31 -13.00
CA SER A 246 -8.90 2.25 -11.55
C SER A 246 -10.13 1.67 -10.87
N LEU A 247 -11.34 2.04 -11.33
CA LEU A 247 -12.58 1.53 -10.76
C LEU A 247 -12.71 0.02 -10.95
N THR A 248 -12.32 -0.52 -12.11
CA THR A 248 -12.34 -1.97 -12.32
C THR A 248 -11.42 -2.72 -11.36
N VAL A 249 -10.20 -2.21 -11.14
CA VAL A 249 -9.26 -2.79 -10.17
C VAL A 249 -9.79 -2.66 -8.74
N ILE A 250 -10.31 -1.49 -8.36
CA ILE A 250 -10.91 -1.26 -7.04
C ILE A 250 -12.08 -2.22 -6.79
N LEU A 251 -12.96 -2.46 -7.76
CA LEU A 251 -14.08 -3.40 -7.61
C LEU A 251 -13.60 -4.83 -7.35
N VAL A 252 -12.56 -5.29 -8.06
CA VAL A 252 -11.95 -6.61 -7.82
C VAL A 252 -11.32 -6.68 -6.42
N LEU A 253 -10.60 -5.65 -6.01
CA LEU A 253 -9.98 -5.59 -4.68
C LEU A 253 -11.02 -5.52 -3.56
N LEU A 254 -12.13 -4.80 -3.75
CA LEU A 254 -13.25 -4.79 -2.80
C LEU A 254 -13.93 -6.17 -2.73
N ALA A 255 -14.10 -6.87 -3.86
CA ALA A 255 -14.58 -8.25 -3.84
C ALA A 255 -13.63 -9.17 -3.03
N LEU A 256 -12.32 -9.03 -3.21
CA LEU A 256 -11.32 -9.73 -2.41
C LEU A 256 -11.39 -9.36 -0.93
N PHE A 257 -11.64 -8.10 -0.61
CA PHE A 257 -11.77 -7.62 0.78
C PHE A 257 -12.99 -8.21 1.49
N PHE A 258 -14.14 -8.31 0.81
CA PHE A 258 -15.39 -8.80 1.42
C PHE A 258 -15.52 -10.32 1.40
N PHE A 259 -15.05 -10.98 0.35
CA PHE A 259 -15.27 -12.41 0.10
C PHE A 259 -13.97 -13.24 0.16
N GLY A 260 -12.81 -12.60 0.24
CA GLY A 260 -11.52 -13.27 0.29
C GLY A 260 -11.17 -13.80 1.69
N PRO A 261 -10.07 -14.55 1.80
CA PRO A 261 -9.54 -15.02 3.07
C PRO A 261 -9.18 -13.86 4.02
N VAL A 262 -9.29 -14.09 5.32
CA VAL A 262 -8.96 -13.08 6.35
C VAL A 262 -7.52 -12.57 6.20
N THR A 263 -6.59 -13.44 5.83
CA THR A 263 -5.17 -13.13 5.62
C THR A 263 -4.91 -12.12 4.50
N THR A 264 -5.77 -12.08 3.45
CA THR A 264 -5.62 -11.14 2.33
C THR A 264 -6.44 -9.87 2.48
N LYS A 265 -7.26 -9.76 3.51
CA LYS A 265 -8.21 -8.66 3.71
C LYS A 265 -7.52 -7.30 3.76
N TYR A 266 -6.51 -7.15 4.58
CA TYR A 266 -5.79 -5.87 4.75
C TYR A 266 -4.86 -5.55 3.58
N PHE A 267 -4.32 -6.58 2.93
CA PHE A 267 -3.62 -6.45 1.66
C PHE A 267 -4.54 -5.83 0.59
N ALA A 268 -5.75 -6.38 0.42
CA ALA A 268 -6.73 -5.85 -0.54
C ALA A 268 -7.14 -4.42 -0.21
N LEU A 269 -7.32 -4.09 1.07
CA LEU A 269 -7.67 -2.74 1.50
C LEU A 269 -6.54 -1.74 1.24
N MET A 270 -5.30 -2.14 1.48
CA MET A 270 -4.13 -1.32 1.19
C MET A 270 -3.99 -1.04 -0.30
N LEU A 271 -4.14 -2.06 -1.15
CA LEU A 271 -4.14 -1.89 -2.61
C LEU A 271 -5.29 -1.00 -3.08
N THR A 272 -6.49 -1.18 -2.51
CA THR A 272 -7.66 -0.34 -2.84
C THR A 272 -7.38 1.13 -2.53
N SER A 273 -6.82 1.42 -1.35
CA SER A 273 -6.44 2.79 -0.99
C SER A 273 -5.34 3.34 -1.92
N GLY A 274 -4.34 2.52 -2.24
CA GLY A 274 -3.27 2.88 -3.17
C GLY A 274 -3.77 3.21 -4.57
N MET A 275 -4.70 2.40 -5.11
CA MET A 275 -5.35 2.68 -6.40
C MET A 275 -6.17 3.95 -6.39
N PHE A 276 -6.94 4.18 -5.32
CA PHE A 276 -7.74 5.39 -5.17
C PHE A 276 -6.86 6.64 -5.15
N PHE A 277 -5.84 6.67 -4.28
CA PHE A 277 -4.95 7.82 -4.17
C PHE A 277 -4.00 7.96 -5.37
N GLY A 278 -3.60 6.87 -6.02
CA GLY A 278 -2.81 6.90 -7.25
C GLY A 278 -3.56 7.53 -8.42
N THR A 279 -4.85 7.19 -8.59
CA THR A 279 -5.69 7.82 -9.60
C THR A 279 -5.96 9.29 -9.25
N TYR A 280 -6.24 9.57 -7.99
CA TYR A 280 -6.41 10.94 -7.51
C TYR A 280 -5.14 11.77 -7.80
N SER A 281 -3.96 11.29 -7.46
CA SER A 281 -2.71 12.04 -7.61
C SER A 281 -2.36 12.30 -9.06
N SER A 282 -2.54 11.33 -9.95
CA SER A 282 -2.25 11.49 -11.38
C SER A 282 -3.06 12.63 -12.00
N ILE A 283 -4.32 12.77 -11.61
CA ILE A 283 -5.25 13.78 -12.13
C ILE A 283 -5.14 15.10 -11.36
N PHE A 284 -5.18 15.05 -10.02
CA PHE A 284 -5.37 16.24 -9.17
C PHE A 284 -4.07 16.77 -8.53
N LEU A 285 -2.97 16.01 -8.60
CA LEU A 285 -1.67 16.43 -8.07
C LEU A 285 -0.61 16.56 -9.17
N ALA A 286 -0.29 15.49 -9.90
CA ALA A 286 0.79 15.46 -10.87
C ALA A 286 0.59 16.49 -12.00
N SER A 287 -0.59 16.49 -12.61
CA SER A 287 -0.89 17.42 -13.71
C SER A 287 -0.91 18.89 -13.28
N PRO A 288 -1.57 19.28 -12.16
CA PRO A 288 -1.47 20.61 -11.59
C PRO A 288 -0.06 21.04 -11.17
N LEU A 289 0.75 20.15 -10.62
CA LEU A 289 2.15 20.43 -10.29
C LEU A 289 2.98 20.74 -11.52
N LEU A 290 2.72 20.04 -12.63
CA LEU A 290 3.41 20.29 -13.89
C LEU A 290 3.09 21.69 -14.42
N VAL A 291 1.83 22.16 -14.31
CA VAL A 291 1.44 23.53 -14.66
C VAL A 291 2.13 24.56 -13.77
N LEU A 292 2.21 24.33 -12.46
CA LEU A 292 2.94 25.21 -11.54
C LEU A 292 4.44 25.29 -11.88
N ALA A 293 5.03 24.15 -12.24
CA ALA A 293 6.44 24.08 -12.62
C ALA A 293 6.73 24.89 -13.91
N GLU A 294 5.78 24.92 -14.85
CA GLU A 294 5.87 25.77 -16.06
C GLU A 294 5.73 27.24 -15.72
N GLU A 295 4.69 27.63 -14.96
CA GLU A 295 4.48 29.03 -14.55
C GLU A 295 5.67 29.61 -13.79
N TRP A 296 6.37 28.79 -13.03
CA TRP A 296 7.58 29.19 -12.30
C TRP A 296 8.79 29.39 -13.23
N GLN A 297 8.82 28.64 -14.33
CA GLN A 297 9.85 28.79 -15.37
C GLN A 297 9.63 30.02 -16.23
N SER A 298 8.38 30.34 -16.58
CA SER A 298 8.02 31.46 -17.43
C SER A 298 8.17 32.83 -16.75
N LYS A 299 8.26 32.84 -15.40
CA LYS A 299 8.51 34.06 -14.60
C LYS A 299 9.99 34.38 -14.37
N LYS A 300 10.90 33.46 -14.74
CA LYS A 300 12.34 33.69 -14.75
C LYS A 300 12.82 34.01 -16.16
#